data_62caa585c8dc1c0086a0d16e60789215
#
_entry.id   62caa585c8dc1c0086a0d16e60789215
#
_cell.length_a   1.000
_cell.length_b   1.000
_cell.length_c   1.000
_cell.angle_alpha   90.00
_cell.angle_beta   90.00
_cell.angle_gamma   90.00
#
_symmetry.space_group_name_H-M   'P 1'
#
loop_
_entity.id
_entity.type
_entity.pdbx_description
1 polymer ?
#
loop_
_entity_poly.entity_id
_entity_poly.type
_entity_poly.pdbx_seq_one_letter_code
_entity_poly.pdbx_strand_id
1 'polypeptide(L)'
;NLGRVYYNQGVNKLGEANSITDSQKYQEESAKAKALFEKAMPYFEKAHQMKPDERDYMTALRGIYYNLNMGDKFDAIEAEMNK
;
A
#
# COMPACT_ATOMS: atom_id res chain seq x y z
N ASN A 1 -4.85 13.88 -6.08
CA ASN A 1 -5.14 12.47 -6.35
C ASN A 1 -5.51 11.75 -5.06
N LEU A 2 -6.73 11.21 -5.00
CA LEU A 2 -7.27 10.54 -3.81
C LEU A 2 -6.46 9.30 -3.43
N GLY A 3 -5.98 8.55 -4.41
CA GLY A 3 -5.16 7.37 -4.15
C GLY A 3 -3.90 7.71 -3.37
N ARG A 4 -3.23 8.78 -3.77
CA ARG A 4 -2.01 9.24 -3.09
C ARG A 4 -2.32 9.70 -1.65
N VAL A 5 -3.44 10.38 -1.45
CA VAL A 5 -3.86 10.82 -0.11
C VAL A 5 -4.07 9.62 0.80
N TYR A 6 -4.84 8.63 0.35
CA TYR A 6 -5.07 7.42 1.13
C TYR A 6 -3.77 6.65 1.39
N TYR A 7 -2.91 6.56 0.39
CA TYR A 7 -1.63 5.86 0.52
C TYR A 7 -0.75 6.55 1.59
N ASN A 8 -0.63 7.88 1.53
CA ASN A 8 0.16 8.63 2.49
C ASN A 8 -0.39 8.50 3.91
N GLN A 9 -1.72 8.54 4.06
CA GLN A 9 -2.36 8.33 5.35
C GLN A 9 -2.07 6.93 5.89
N GLY A 10 -2.11 5.92 5.01
CA GLY A 10 -1.80 4.55 5.38
C GLY A 10 -0.36 4.40 5.87
N VAL A 11 0.59 5.00 5.16
CA VAL A 11 2.01 4.99 5.54
C VAL A 11 2.20 5.65 6.90
N ASN A 12 1.56 6.80 7.12
CA ASN A 12 1.65 7.52 8.39
C ASN A 12 1.07 6.70 9.53
N LYS A 13 -0.09 6.06 9.32
CA LYS A 13 -0.71 5.20 10.32
C LYS A 13 0.17 3.99 10.66
N LEU A 14 0.78 3.40 9.65
CA LEU A 14 1.68 2.27 9.86
C LEU A 14 2.91 2.69 10.67
N GLY A 15 3.46 3.88 10.39
CA GLY A 15 4.57 4.43 11.16
C GLY A 15 4.20 4.68 12.60
N GLU A 16 3.00 5.22 12.85
CA GLU A 16 2.50 5.40 14.21
C GLU A 16 2.33 4.05 14.93
N ALA A 17 1.79 3.05 14.24
CA ALA A 17 1.59 1.72 14.80
C ALA A 17 2.92 1.08 15.21
N ASN A 18 3.97 1.28 14.43
CA ASN A 18 5.28 0.69 14.71
C ASN A 18 5.92 1.23 16.00
N SER A 19 5.48 2.38 16.48
CA SER A 19 5.98 2.95 17.74
C SER A 19 5.16 2.54 18.97
N ILE A 20 4.08 1.80 18.78
CA ILE A 20 3.18 1.36 19.86
C ILE A 20 3.70 0.04 20.45
N THR A 21 3.87 0.01 21.77
CA THR A 21 4.32 -1.20 22.47
C THR A 21 3.19 -2.11 22.91
N ASP A 22 1.97 -1.58 23.04
CA ASP A 22 0.77 -2.35 23.40
C ASP A 22 0.29 -3.12 22.16
N SER A 23 0.27 -4.47 22.25
CA SER A 23 -0.05 -5.29 21.10
C SER A 23 -1.49 -5.12 20.61
N GLN A 24 -2.44 -4.85 21.50
CA GLN A 24 -3.82 -4.63 21.11
C GLN A 24 -3.97 -3.32 20.32
N LYS A 25 -3.38 -2.24 20.83
CA LYS A 25 -3.38 -0.97 20.13
C LYS A 25 -2.64 -1.06 18.81
N TYR A 26 -1.53 -1.77 18.78
CA TYR A 26 -0.77 -2.01 17.56
C TYR A 26 -1.66 -2.66 16.49
N GLN A 27 -2.39 -3.70 16.86
CA GLN A 27 -3.30 -4.39 15.93
C GLN A 27 -4.40 -3.47 15.43
N GLU A 28 -4.99 -2.64 16.29
CA GLU A 28 -6.02 -1.70 15.91
C GLU A 28 -5.50 -0.65 14.92
N GLU A 29 -4.35 -0.06 15.20
CA GLU A 29 -3.76 0.96 14.33
C GLU A 29 -3.27 0.35 13.01
N SER A 30 -2.71 -0.87 13.06
CA SER A 30 -2.32 -1.57 11.84
C SER A 30 -3.53 -1.88 10.96
N ALA A 31 -4.66 -2.25 11.54
CA ALA A 31 -5.89 -2.50 10.80
C ALA A 31 -6.39 -1.23 10.10
N LYS A 32 -6.29 -0.08 10.77
CA LYS A 32 -6.64 1.21 10.16
C LYS A 32 -5.73 1.53 8.97
N ALA A 33 -4.43 1.27 9.11
CA ALA A 33 -3.49 1.47 8.00
C ALA A 33 -3.83 0.57 6.82
N LYS A 34 -4.15 -0.68 7.08
CA LYS A 34 -4.54 -1.62 6.01
C LYS A 34 -5.81 -1.17 5.31
N ALA A 35 -6.79 -0.66 6.05
CA ALA A 35 -8.03 -0.14 5.45
C ALA A 35 -7.74 1.04 4.51
N LEU A 36 -6.81 1.91 4.88
CA LEU A 36 -6.40 3.02 4.01
C LEU A 36 -5.70 2.52 2.75
N PHE A 37 -4.84 1.51 2.87
CA PHE A 37 -4.21 0.89 1.70
C PHE A 37 -5.24 0.23 0.79
N GLU A 38 -6.25 -0.42 1.35
CA GLU A 38 -7.34 -1.01 0.54
C GLU A 38 -8.08 0.07 -0.25
N LYS A 39 -8.29 1.25 0.34
CA LYS A 39 -8.92 2.36 -0.37
C LYS A 39 -8.02 2.93 -1.46
N ALA A 40 -6.71 2.97 -1.22
CA ALA A 40 -5.75 3.48 -2.20
C ALA A 40 -5.57 2.53 -3.38
N MET A 41 -5.69 1.23 -3.16
CA MET A 41 -5.34 0.21 -4.15
C MET A 41 -6.03 0.40 -5.50
N PRO A 42 -7.37 0.58 -5.59
CA PRO A 42 -8.01 0.70 -6.90
C PRO A 42 -7.55 1.94 -7.67
N TYR A 43 -7.24 3.02 -6.99
CA TYR A 43 -6.75 4.23 -7.65
C TYR A 43 -5.40 3.99 -8.32
N PHE A 44 -4.48 3.33 -7.61
CA PHE A 44 -3.16 3.04 -8.17
C PHE A 44 -3.20 1.93 -9.21
N GLU A 45 -4.08 0.95 -9.06
CA GLU A 45 -4.25 -0.10 -10.07
C GLU A 45 -4.74 0.51 -11.39
N LYS A 46 -5.72 1.40 -11.31
CA LYS A 46 -6.23 2.09 -12.50
C LYS A 46 -5.16 2.99 -13.11
N ALA A 47 -4.43 3.74 -12.29
CA ALA A 47 -3.35 4.60 -12.78
C ALA A 47 -2.26 3.78 -13.47
N HIS A 48 -1.91 2.62 -12.92
CA HIS A 48 -0.92 1.73 -13.50
C HIS A 48 -1.39 1.18 -14.86
N GLN A 49 -2.67 0.86 -14.98
CA GLN A 49 -3.23 0.41 -16.26
C GLN A 49 -3.13 1.49 -17.32
N MET A 50 -3.34 2.75 -16.94
CA MET A 50 -3.26 3.88 -17.86
C MET A 50 -1.83 4.24 -18.22
N LYS A 51 -0.89 4.09 -17.29
CA LYS A 51 0.53 4.41 -17.50
C LYS A 51 1.40 3.28 -16.94
N PRO A 52 1.51 2.15 -17.67
CA PRO A 52 2.21 0.96 -17.14
C PRO A 52 3.69 1.17 -16.89
N ASP A 53 4.31 2.17 -17.54
CA ASP A 53 5.74 2.44 -17.41
C ASP A 53 6.07 3.36 -16.23
N GLU A 54 5.06 3.91 -15.55
CA GLU A 54 5.28 4.84 -14.44
C GLU A 54 5.67 4.07 -13.18
N ARG A 55 6.93 4.21 -12.78
CA ARG A 55 7.47 3.46 -11.63
C ARG A 55 6.85 3.89 -10.30
N ASP A 56 6.43 5.15 -10.18
CA ASP A 56 5.81 5.62 -8.93
C ASP A 56 4.56 4.82 -8.59
N TYR A 57 3.75 4.48 -9.61
CA TYR A 57 2.55 3.68 -9.39
C TYR A 57 2.90 2.23 -9.00
N MET A 58 3.92 1.66 -9.64
CA MET A 58 4.39 0.32 -9.30
C MET A 58 4.94 0.26 -7.88
N THR A 59 5.72 1.26 -7.48
CA THR A 59 6.28 1.34 -6.13
C THR A 59 5.17 1.42 -5.08
N ALA A 60 4.15 2.24 -5.32
CA ALA A 60 3.02 2.37 -4.42
C ALA A 60 2.24 1.06 -4.31
N LEU A 61 1.96 0.42 -5.44
CA LEU A 61 1.24 -0.88 -5.46
C LEU A 61 2.03 -1.97 -4.76
N ARG A 62 3.34 -2.00 -4.96
CA ARG A 62 4.19 -2.97 -4.27
C ARG A 62 4.04 -2.85 -2.76
N GLY A 63 4.10 -1.63 -2.22
CA GLY A 63 3.93 -1.38 -0.80
C GLY A 63 2.53 -1.76 -0.31
N ILE A 64 1.50 -1.43 -1.09
CA ILE A 64 0.11 -1.77 -0.78
C ILE A 64 -0.07 -3.29 -0.72
N TYR A 65 0.39 -4.00 -1.74
CA TYR A 65 0.27 -5.47 -1.79
C TYR A 65 1.02 -6.14 -0.65
N TYR A 66 2.21 -5.63 -0.33
CA TYR A 66 2.98 -6.16 0.80
C TYR A 66 2.22 -6.01 2.12
N ASN A 67 1.69 -4.83 2.38
CA ASN A 67 0.99 -4.55 3.64
C ASN A 67 -0.36 -5.26 3.74
N LEU A 68 -0.99 -5.59 2.61
CA LEU A 68 -2.25 -6.32 2.59
C LEU A 68 -2.06 -7.83 2.46
N ASN A 69 -0.81 -8.32 2.49
CA ASN A 69 -0.47 -9.74 2.37
C ASN A 69 -0.97 -10.36 1.07
N MET A 70 -0.91 -9.60 -0.01
CA MET A 70 -1.31 -10.05 -1.34
C MET A 70 -0.08 -10.56 -2.11
N GLY A 71 0.45 -11.71 -1.68
CA GLY A 71 1.72 -12.24 -2.17
C GLY A 71 1.78 -12.42 -3.68
N ASP A 72 0.72 -12.95 -4.29
CA ASP A 72 0.70 -13.17 -5.75
C ASP A 72 0.80 -11.86 -6.51
N LYS A 73 0.06 -10.83 -6.07
CA LYS A 73 0.10 -9.52 -6.70
C LYS A 73 1.42 -8.81 -6.41
N PHE A 74 1.97 -8.98 -5.21
CA PHE A 74 3.28 -8.45 -4.86
C PHE A 74 4.36 -9.00 -5.79
N ASP A 75 4.38 -10.31 -5.99
CA ASP A 75 5.35 -10.96 -6.87
C ASP A 75 5.20 -10.47 -8.31
N ALA A 76 3.96 -10.31 -8.77
CA ALA A 76 3.70 -9.84 -10.14
C ALA A 76 4.21 -8.42 -10.35
N ILE A 77 3.97 -7.51 -9.39
CA ILE A 77 4.42 -6.13 -9.53
C ILE A 77 5.94 -6.01 -9.41
N GLU A 78 6.57 -6.84 -8.57
CA GLU A 78 8.03 -6.88 -8.50
C GLU A 78 8.65 -7.34 -9.81
N ALA A 79 8.05 -8.35 -10.45
CA ALA A 79 8.53 -8.83 -11.74
C ALA A 79 8.44 -7.73 -12.81
N GLU A 80 7.38 -6.93 -12.79
CA GLU A 80 7.27 -5.79 -13.71
C GLU A 80 8.33 -4.73 -13.44
N MET A 81 8.63 -4.46 -12.16
CA MET A 81 9.64 -3.47 -11.79
C MET A 81 11.06 -3.89 -12.19
N ASN A 82 11.31 -5.18 -12.28
CA ASN A 82 12.63 -5.73 -12.57
C ASN A 82 12.87 -5.97 -14.07
N LYS A 83 11.94 -5.58 -14.91
CA LYS A 83 12.12 -5.71 -16.36
C LYS A 83 13.06 -4.66 -16.93
#